data_1d92f79c8393b5fbaa2f8d9f5af1be83
#
_entry.id   1d92f79c8393b5fbaa2f8d9f5af1be83
#
_cell.length_a   1.000
_cell.length_b   1.000
_cell.length_c   1.000
_cell.angle_alpha   90.00
_cell.angle_beta   90.00
_cell.angle_gamma   90.00
#
_symmetry.space_group_name_H-M   'P 1'
#
loop_
_entity.id
_entity.type
_entity.pdbx_description
1 polymer ?
#
loop_
_entity_poly.entity_id
_entity_poly.type
_entity_poly.pdbx_seq_one_letter_code
_entity_poly.pdbx_strand_id
1 'polypeptide(L)'
;MTKSYQEINAETIDRWIEEGWEWGQPISHETYLNAKNGNWDVLLTPTNPVPHEWFGNLKDKKILGLASGGGQQMPIFTALGANCTVLDYSDKQLEAEKMVAEREKYEIEIIKADMTKKLPFADNSFDIIFHPVSNCYIEKVEPVFKECYRILKKGGILLCGLDIGTNYTVDEKEEKIINSLPFNPLVNEEQRKQLEE
;
A
#
# COMPACT_ATOMS: atom_id res chain seq x y z
N MET A 1 -10.03 -25.32 -10.16
CA MET A 1 -10.58 -23.94 -10.28
C MET A 1 -9.41 -23.06 -10.69
N THR A 2 -9.60 -22.18 -11.64
CA THR A 2 -8.57 -21.18 -12.00
C THR A 2 -8.50 -20.14 -10.89
N LYS A 3 -7.28 -19.81 -10.44
CA LYS A 3 -7.05 -18.74 -9.45
C LYS A 3 -7.52 -17.41 -10.00
N SER A 4 -8.03 -16.55 -9.13
CA SER A 4 -8.29 -15.15 -9.46
C SER A 4 -6.98 -14.39 -9.65
N TYR A 5 -7.00 -13.25 -10.35
CA TYR A 5 -5.79 -12.44 -10.50
C TYR A 5 -5.30 -11.88 -9.14
N GLN A 6 -6.20 -11.62 -8.21
CA GLN A 6 -5.83 -11.19 -6.86
C GLN A 6 -5.03 -12.26 -6.12
N GLU A 7 -5.44 -13.54 -6.23
CA GLU A 7 -4.70 -14.65 -5.64
C GLU A 7 -3.32 -14.81 -6.30
N ILE A 8 -3.24 -14.66 -7.62
CA ILE A 8 -1.96 -14.71 -8.35
C ILE A 8 -1.04 -13.56 -7.90
N ASN A 9 -1.57 -12.34 -7.80
CA ASN A 9 -0.80 -11.19 -7.34
C ASN A 9 -0.30 -11.38 -5.90
N ALA A 10 -1.14 -11.86 -4.98
CA ALA A 10 -0.73 -12.12 -3.60
C ALA A 10 0.41 -13.14 -3.52
N GLU A 11 0.29 -14.27 -4.22
CA GLU A 11 1.35 -15.28 -4.29
C GLU A 11 2.64 -14.75 -4.92
N THR A 12 2.53 -13.86 -5.90
CA THR A 12 3.69 -13.22 -6.53
C THR A 12 4.39 -12.29 -5.54
N ILE A 13 3.63 -11.46 -4.82
CA ILE A 13 4.17 -10.57 -3.78
C ILE A 13 4.81 -11.40 -2.66
N ASP A 14 4.15 -12.46 -2.20
CA ASP A 14 4.70 -13.36 -1.18
C ASP A 14 6.06 -13.93 -1.60
N ARG A 15 6.18 -14.38 -2.85
CA ARG A 15 7.44 -14.87 -3.42
C ARG A 15 8.51 -13.77 -3.49
N TRP A 16 8.17 -12.57 -3.97
CA TRP A 16 9.12 -11.46 -4.03
C TRP A 16 9.66 -11.08 -2.65
N ILE A 17 8.82 -11.13 -1.62
CA ILE A 17 9.25 -10.86 -0.24
C ILE A 17 10.24 -11.94 0.22
N GLU A 18 9.98 -13.22 -0.08
CA GLU A 18 10.91 -14.32 0.22
C GLU A 18 12.24 -14.20 -0.54
N GLU A 19 12.22 -13.63 -1.73
CA GLU A 19 13.40 -13.33 -2.55
C GLU A 19 14.12 -12.04 -2.13
N GLY A 20 13.61 -11.32 -1.13
CA GLY A 20 14.26 -10.13 -0.57
C GLY A 20 13.83 -8.80 -1.18
N TRP A 21 12.65 -8.74 -1.80
CA TRP A 21 12.10 -7.52 -2.36
C TRP A 21 12.05 -6.37 -1.34
N GLU A 22 12.63 -5.23 -1.70
CA GLU A 22 12.82 -4.09 -0.78
C GLU A 22 11.51 -3.53 -0.21
N TRP A 23 10.44 -3.50 -1.00
CA TRP A 23 9.13 -2.98 -0.57
C TRP A 23 8.36 -3.93 0.36
N GLY A 24 8.87 -5.14 0.56
CA GLY A 24 8.37 -6.10 1.54
C GLY A 24 9.18 -6.10 2.85
N GLN A 25 10.20 -5.25 2.99
CA GLN A 25 11.07 -5.25 4.17
C GLN A 25 10.49 -4.38 5.28
N PRO A 26 10.28 -4.91 6.49
CA PRO A 26 9.78 -4.16 7.62
C PRO A 26 10.81 -3.15 8.13
N ILE A 27 10.32 -2.09 8.77
CA ILE A 27 11.21 -1.09 9.37
C ILE A 27 12.06 -1.67 10.50
N SER A 28 13.22 -1.06 10.74
CA SER A 28 14.08 -1.40 11.87
C SER A 28 13.50 -0.90 13.21
N HIS A 29 14.01 -1.46 14.32
CA HIS A 29 13.73 -0.93 15.66
C HIS A 29 14.16 0.54 15.81
N GLU A 30 15.31 0.89 15.24
CA GLU A 30 15.80 2.27 15.24
C GLU A 30 14.86 3.23 14.54
N THR A 31 14.33 2.85 13.36
CA THR A 31 13.32 3.64 12.62
C THR A 31 12.06 3.88 13.46
N TYR A 32 11.59 2.85 14.17
CA TYR A 32 10.45 2.97 15.07
C TYR A 32 10.72 3.94 16.23
N LEU A 33 11.89 3.86 16.87
CA LEU A 33 12.28 4.78 17.93
C LEU A 33 12.46 6.21 17.43
N ASN A 34 13.02 6.39 16.23
CA ASN A 34 13.13 7.70 15.60
C ASN A 34 11.76 8.34 15.39
N ALA A 35 10.78 7.56 14.92
CA ALA A 35 9.41 8.02 14.77
C ALA A 35 8.80 8.45 16.11
N LYS A 36 8.99 7.69 17.20
CA LYS A 36 8.56 8.08 18.56
C LYS A 36 9.15 9.40 19.03
N ASN A 37 10.35 9.75 18.56
CA ASN A 37 11.05 10.99 18.88
C ASN A 37 10.71 12.14 17.90
N GLY A 38 9.76 11.93 16.98
CA GLY A 38 9.30 12.95 16.03
C GLY A 38 10.14 13.04 14.75
N ASN A 39 11.09 12.14 14.53
CA ASN A 39 11.85 12.03 13.29
C ASN A 39 11.35 10.83 12.48
N TRP A 40 10.51 11.10 11.48
CA TRP A 40 9.81 10.08 10.72
C TRP A 40 9.51 10.52 9.30
N ASP A 41 9.46 9.57 8.40
CA ASP A 41 8.97 9.73 7.03
C ASP A 41 8.17 8.51 6.61
N VAL A 42 7.20 8.71 5.72
CA VAL A 42 6.44 7.64 5.07
C VAL A 42 6.34 7.93 3.58
N LEU A 43 6.29 6.87 2.78
CA LEU A 43 6.26 6.96 1.33
C LEU A 43 4.91 6.50 0.79
N LEU A 44 4.33 7.26 -0.12
CA LEU A 44 3.21 6.84 -0.99
C LEU A 44 3.73 6.32 -2.34
N THR A 45 4.86 6.86 -2.76
CA THR A 45 5.58 6.53 -4.00
C THR A 45 7.07 6.34 -3.67
N PRO A 46 7.85 5.66 -4.50
CA PRO A 46 9.22 5.26 -4.15
C PRO A 46 10.19 6.37 -3.77
N THR A 47 9.99 7.60 -4.24
CA THR A 47 11.06 8.60 -4.27
C THR A 47 10.93 9.73 -3.25
N ASN A 48 9.71 10.11 -2.86
CA ASN A 48 9.51 11.31 -2.04
C ASN A 48 8.68 11.01 -0.79
N PRO A 49 9.15 11.45 0.40
CA PRO A 49 8.34 11.42 1.61
C PRO A 49 7.06 12.25 1.46
N VAL A 50 6.01 11.80 2.11
CA VAL A 50 4.75 12.55 2.18
C VAL A 50 4.94 13.75 3.10
N PRO A 51 4.56 14.97 2.69
CA PRO A 51 4.65 16.16 3.55
C PRO A 51 3.87 15.97 4.86
N HIS A 52 4.53 16.23 6.00
CA HIS A 52 3.94 16.00 7.33
C HIS A 52 2.67 16.80 7.57
N GLU A 53 2.57 18.01 7.00
CA GLU A 53 1.40 18.88 7.10
C GLU A 53 0.11 18.27 6.51
N TRP A 54 0.22 17.27 5.62
CA TRP A 54 -0.95 16.57 5.08
C TRP A 54 -1.63 15.67 6.10
N PHE A 55 -0.91 15.24 7.13
CA PHE A 55 -1.45 14.35 8.17
C PHE A 55 -2.10 15.11 9.34
N GLY A 56 -1.65 16.34 9.59
CA GLY A 56 -2.01 17.07 10.79
C GLY A 56 -1.57 16.35 12.07
N ASN A 57 -2.34 16.46 13.14
CA ASN A 57 -2.04 15.74 14.38
C ASN A 57 -2.52 14.28 14.27
N LEU A 58 -1.58 13.34 14.36
CA LEU A 58 -1.84 11.90 14.23
C LEU A 58 -2.30 11.24 15.53
N LYS A 59 -2.08 11.87 16.69
CA LYS A 59 -2.45 11.29 17.98
C LYS A 59 -3.95 11.00 18.04
N ASP A 60 -4.28 9.77 18.43
CA ASP A 60 -5.64 9.22 18.57
C ASP A 60 -6.43 9.11 17.25
N LYS A 61 -5.82 9.42 16.09
CA LYS A 61 -6.44 9.23 14.77
C LYS A 61 -6.60 7.75 14.46
N LYS A 62 -7.73 7.40 13.85
CA LYS A 62 -7.94 6.06 13.28
C LYS A 62 -7.43 6.04 11.84
N ILE A 63 -6.40 5.26 11.59
CA ILE A 63 -5.73 5.16 10.28
C ILE A 63 -5.91 3.75 9.73
N LEU A 64 -6.35 3.66 8.49
CA LEU A 64 -6.33 2.42 7.73
C LEU A 64 -5.15 2.44 6.76
N GLY A 65 -4.26 1.47 6.88
CA GLY A 65 -3.33 1.09 5.82
C GLY A 65 -4.03 0.16 4.84
N LEU A 66 -4.37 0.66 3.65
CA LEU A 66 -5.07 -0.11 2.63
C LEU A 66 -4.09 -0.63 1.60
N ALA A 67 -3.94 -1.96 1.49
CA ALA A 67 -2.88 -2.62 0.75
C ALA A 67 -1.50 -2.01 1.13
N SER A 68 -1.26 -1.94 2.43
CA SER A 68 -0.12 -1.28 3.06
C SER A 68 0.46 -2.16 4.17
N GLY A 69 0.51 -3.46 3.93
CA GLY A 69 1.20 -4.40 4.82
C GLY A 69 2.72 -4.21 4.81
N GLY A 70 3.45 -5.19 5.35
CA GLY A 70 4.91 -5.20 5.32
C GLY A 70 5.59 -4.56 6.51
N GLY A 71 4.87 -4.03 7.48
CA GLY A 71 5.48 -3.44 8.67
C GLY A 71 6.30 -2.19 8.37
N GLN A 72 5.83 -1.35 7.46
CA GLN A 72 6.55 -0.14 7.02
C GLN A 72 5.90 1.13 7.55
N GLN A 73 4.70 1.49 7.08
CA GLN A 73 4.07 2.77 7.39
C GLN A 73 3.24 2.72 8.68
N MET A 74 2.48 1.64 8.89
CA MET A 74 1.61 1.53 10.07
C MET A 74 2.38 1.56 11.39
N PRO A 75 3.56 0.92 11.53
CA PRO A 75 4.38 1.07 12.73
C PRO A 75 4.77 2.52 13.03
N ILE A 76 5.09 3.30 12.00
CA ILE A 76 5.45 4.72 12.14
C ILE A 76 4.26 5.51 12.67
N PHE A 77 3.06 5.34 12.07
CA PHE A 77 1.86 6.02 12.55
C PHE A 77 1.47 5.61 13.98
N THR A 78 1.68 4.34 14.32
CA THR A 78 1.45 3.85 15.69
C THR A 78 2.45 4.48 16.67
N ALA A 79 3.72 4.62 16.28
CA ALA A 79 4.74 5.31 17.09
C ALA A 79 4.37 6.78 17.38
N LEU A 80 3.63 7.41 16.47
CA LEU A 80 3.10 8.78 16.58
C LEU A 80 1.77 8.88 17.33
N GLY A 81 1.27 7.75 17.86
CA GLY A 81 0.08 7.70 18.70
C GLY A 81 -1.24 7.51 17.93
N ALA A 82 -1.19 7.11 16.68
CA ALA A 82 -2.39 6.74 15.93
C ALA A 82 -2.89 5.33 16.30
N ASN A 83 -4.19 5.10 16.11
CA ASN A 83 -4.82 3.78 16.19
C ASN A 83 -4.88 3.20 14.77
N CYS A 84 -4.00 2.27 14.46
CA CYS A 84 -3.84 1.73 13.13
C CYS A 84 -4.59 0.42 12.93
N THR A 85 -5.14 0.27 11.74
CA THR A 85 -5.62 -0.99 11.16
C THR A 85 -4.89 -1.19 9.84
N VAL A 86 -4.45 -2.40 9.53
CA VAL A 86 -3.90 -2.74 8.22
C VAL A 86 -4.78 -3.77 7.53
N LEU A 87 -5.01 -3.56 6.23
CA LEU A 87 -5.67 -4.52 5.36
C LEU A 87 -4.78 -4.80 4.16
N ASP A 88 -4.46 -6.06 3.96
CA ASP A 88 -3.69 -6.54 2.80
C ASP A 88 -4.21 -7.90 2.36
N TYR A 89 -3.82 -8.34 1.17
CA TYR A 89 -4.18 -9.66 0.65
C TYR A 89 -3.00 -10.65 0.64
N SER A 90 -1.76 -10.16 0.75
CA SER A 90 -0.55 -10.94 0.88
C SER A 90 -0.35 -11.43 2.31
N ASP A 91 -0.14 -12.73 2.50
CA ASP A 91 0.14 -13.32 3.81
C ASP A 91 1.47 -12.82 4.38
N LYS A 92 2.50 -12.72 3.53
CA LYS A 92 3.84 -12.26 3.95
C LYS A 92 3.86 -10.80 4.39
N GLN A 93 3.10 -9.94 3.72
CA GLN A 93 2.93 -8.55 4.13
C GLN A 93 2.28 -8.45 5.51
N LEU A 94 1.25 -9.26 5.78
CA LEU A 94 0.57 -9.29 7.08
C LEU A 94 1.43 -9.93 8.19
N GLU A 95 2.21 -10.98 7.86
CA GLU A 95 3.18 -11.59 8.79
C GLU A 95 4.26 -10.57 9.21
N ALA A 96 4.80 -9.79 8.26
CA ALA A 96 5.77 -8.75 8.54
C ALA A 96 5.20 -7.64 9.45
N GLU A 97 3.97 -7.21 9.20
CA GLU A 97 3.26 -6.25 10.07
C GLU A 97 3.14 -6.77 11.51
N LYS A 98 2.68 -8.03 11.65
CA LYS A 98 2.54 -8.69 12.94
C LYS A 98 3.87 -8.81 13.67
N MET A 99 4.94 -9.19 12.97
CA MET A 99 6.28 -9.30 13.55
C MET A 99 6.76 -7.96 14.12
N VAL A 100 6.55 -6.85 13.40
CA VAL A 100 6.91 -5.51 13.90
C VAL A 100 6.09 -5.15 15.12
N ALA A 101 4.77 -5.39 15.09
CA ALA A 101 3.89 -5.10 16.22
C ALA A 101 4.30 -5.86 17.49
N GLU A 102 4.64 -7.15 17.36
CA GLU A 102 5.14 -7.97 18.47
C GLU A 102 6.51 -7.48 19.00
N ARG A 103 7.44 -7.14 18.10
CA ARG A 103 8.76 -6.61 18.44
C ARG A 103 8.67 -5.28 19.19
N GLU A 104 7.86 -4.35 18.69
CA GLU A 104 7.73 -2.99 19.25
C GLU A 104 6.67 -2.88 20.33
N LYS A 105 5.89 -3.95 20.57
CA LYS A 105 4.87 -4.08 21.63
C LYS A 105 3.75 -3.03 21.51
N TYR A 106 3.21 -2.85 20.29
CA TYR A 106 2.01 -2.06 20.06
C TYR A 106 0.87 -2.93 19.56
N GLU A 107 -0.35 -2.43 19.68
CA GLU A 107 -1.55 -3.08 19.17
C GLU A 107 -1.89 -2.54 17.78
N ILE A 108 -2.26 -3.43 16.87
CA ILE A 108 -2.75 -3.11 15.54
C ILE A 108 -3.76 -4.18 15.11
N GLU A 109 -4.83 -3.77 14.46
CA GLU A 109 -5.77 -4.68 13.83
C GLU A 109 -5.24 -5.07 12.44
N ILE A 110 -5.07 -6.38 12.21
CA ILE A 110 -4.53 -6.94 10.96
C ILE A 110 -5.62 -7.74 10.26
N ILE A 111 -5.96 -7.37 9.04
CA ILE A 111 -7.08 -7.95 8.28
C ILE A 111 -6.57 -8.44 6.93
N LYS A 112 -6.78 -9.74 6.64
CA LYS A 112 -6.61 -10.28 5.31
C LYS A 112 -7.90 -10.12 4.53
N ALA A 113 -7.91 -9.24 3.53
CA ALA A 113 -9.07 -9.04 2.66
C ALA A 113 -8.68 -8.47 1.29
N ASP A 114 -9.50 -8.76 0.29
CA ASP A 114 -9.39 -8.22 -1.06
C ASP A 114 -9.98 -6.81 -1.09
N MET A 115 -9.14 -5.79 -1.35
CA MET A 115 -9.57 -4.39 -1.39
C MET A 115 -10.56 -4.07 -2.53
N THR A 116 -10.69 -4.95 -3.54
CA THR A 116 -11.63 -4.78 -4.64
C THR A 116 -13.07 -5.14 -4.26
N LYS A 117 -13.27 -5.73 -3.09
CA LYS A 117 -14.57 -6.11 -2.52
C LYS A 117 -15.04 -5.07 -1.52
N LYS A 118 -16.27 -5.26 -1.02
CA LYS A 118 -16.77 -4.46 0.10
C LYS A 118 -15.85 -4.64 1.31
N LEU A 119 -15.29 -3.53 1.79
CA LEU A 119 -14.39 -3.55 2.94
C LEU A 119 -15.16 -3.86 4.24
N PRO A 120 -14.56 -4.66 5.16
CA PRO A 120 -15.23 -5.12 6.38
C PRO A 120 -15.31 -4.06 7.48
N PHE A 121 -15.54 -2.80 7.10
CA PHE A 121 -15.63 -1.67 8.01
C PHE A 121 -16.98 -0.97 7.91
N ALA A 122 -17.42 -0.39 9.02
CA ALA A 122 -18.60 0.48 9.03
C ALA A 122 -18.33 1.81 8.30
N ASP A 123 -19.39 2.49 7.90
CA ASP A 123 -19.30 3.83 7.33
C ASP A 123 -18.67 4.80 8.35
N ASN A 124 -17.91 5.77 7.87
CA ASN A 124 -17.28 6.81 8.70
C ASN A 124 -16.39 6.27 9.84
N SER A 125 -15.59 5.25 9.57
CA SER A 125 -14.73 4.58 10.56
C SER A 125 -13.37 5.24 10.74
N PHE A 126 -12.77 5.78 9.67
CA PHE A 126 -11.38 6.22 9.67
C PHE A 126 -11.22 7.73 9.45
N ASP A 127 -10.21 8.30 10.10
CA ASP A 127 -9.80 9.68 9.91
C ASP A 127 -8.89 9.82 8.68
N ILE A 128 -8.03 8.81 8.45
CA ILE A 128 -7.08 8.76 7.34
C ILE A 128 -7.10 7.35 6.74
N ILE A 129 -7.08 7.28 5.42
CA ILE A 129 -6.72 6.06 4.69
C ILE A 129 -5.38 6.33 4.01
N PHE A 130 -4.38 5.50 4.31
CA PHE A 130 -3.08 5.53 3.68
C PHE A 130 -2.98 4.36 2.71
N HIS A 131 -2.88 4.67 1.42
CA HIS A 131 -2.90 3.69 0.32
C HIS A 131 -1.67 3.91 -0.56
N PRO A 132 -0.51 3.33 -0.23
CA PRO A 132 0.68 3.44 -1.05
C PRO A 132 0.45 2.81 -2.42
N VAL A 133 1.37 2.99 -3.36
CA VAL A 133 1.20 2.50 -4.73
C VAL A 133 0.88 1.02 -4.74
N SER A 134 -0.39 0.71 -5.00
CA SER A 134 -0.93 -0.65 -5.11
C SER A 134 -2.10 -0.74 -6.10
N ASN A 135 -2.47 0.38 -6.72
CA ASN A 135 -3.51 0.42 -7.74
C ASN A 135 -3.13 -0.33 -9.03
N CYS A 136 -1.84 -0.57 -9.28
CA CYS A 136 -1.34 -1.38 -10.39
C CYS A 136 -1.72 -2.87 -10.28
N TYR A 137 -2.09 -3.34 -9.09
CA TYR A 137 -2.50 -4.72 -8.85
C TYR A 137 -4.00 -4.96 -9.00
N ILE A 138 -4.78 -3.97 -9.46
CA ILE A 138 -6.24 -4.08 -9.64
C ILE A 138 -6.69 -3.58 -11.00
N GLU A 139 -7.75 -4.20 -11.54
CA GLU A 139 -8.30 -3.82 -12.85
C GLU A 139 -9.10 -2.50 -12.81
N LYS A 140 -9.78 -2.20 -11.70
CA LYS A 140 -10.68 -1.06 -11.57
C LYS A 140 -10.50 -0.36 -10.23
N VAL A 141 -10.12 0.90 -10.27
CA VAL A 141 -9.88 1.72 -9.07
C VAL A 141 -11.16 2.31 -8.48
N GLU A 142 -12.20 2.55 -9.29
CA GLU A 142 -13.42 3.25 -8.82
C GLU A 142 -14.15 2.51 -7.69
N PRO A 143 -14.29 1.18 -7.68
CA PRO A 143 -14.91 0.47 -6.55
C PRO A 143 -14.12 0.67 -5.25
N VAL A 144 -12.78 0.65 -5.33
CA VAL A 144 -11.90 0.86 -4.17
C VAL A 144 -12.08 2.26 -3.62
N PHE A 145 -12.06 3.29 -4.48
CA PHE A 145 -12.26 4.67 -4.03
C PHE A 145 -13.66 4.94 -3.49
N LYS A 146 -14.70 4.27 -4.00
CA LYS A 146 -16.05 4.34 -3.41
C LYS A 146 -16.09 3.75 -2.00
N GLU A 147 -15.42 2.64 -1.77
CA GLU A 147 -15.29 2.05 -0.42
C GLU A 147 -14.45 2.96 0.49
N CYS A 148 -13.34 3.51 0.02
CA CYS A 148 -12.57 4.51 0.78
C CYS A 148 -13.45 5.69 1.19
N TYR A 149 -14.24 6.24 0.26
CA TYR A 149 -15.17 7.33 0.56
C TYR A 149 -16.23 6.93 1.60
N ARG A 150 -16.78 5.72 1.51
CA ARG A 150 -17.77 5.21 2.46
C ARG A 150 -17.23 5.11 3.89
N ILE A 151 -16.02 4.57 4.03
CA ILE A 151 -15.43 4.30 5.36
C ILE A 151 -14.69 5.50 5.95
N LEU A 152 -14.37 6.54 5.17
CA LEU A 152 -13.82 7.79 5.66
C LEU A 152 -14.87 8.60 6.43
N LYS A 153 -14.48 9.15 7.56
CA LYS A 153 -15.27 10.14 8.29
C LYS A 153 -15.43 11.42 7.45
N LYS A 154 -16.45 12.20 7.74
CA LYS A 154 -16.58 13.54 7.16
C LYS A 154 -15.34 14.38 7.50
N GLY A 155 -14.66 14.90 6.47
CA GLY A 155 -13.39 15.59 6.60
C GLY A 155 -12.17 14.68 6.76
N GLY A 156 -12.36 13.38 6.65
CA GLY A 156 -11.26 12.41 6.58
C GLY A 156 -10.50 12.49 5.25
N ILE A 157 -9.29 11.97 5.23
CA ILE A 157 -8.36 12.13 4.10
C ILE A 157 -7.99 10.76 3.53
N LEU A 158 -8.03 10.64 2.19
CA LEU A 158 -7.38 9.56 1.45
C LEU A 158 -6.04 10.07 0.93
N LEU A 159 -4.95 9.48 1.40
CA LEU A 159 -3.60 9.66 0.85
C LEU A 159 -3.28 8.43 -0.01
N CYS A 160 -3.14 8.64 -1.30
CA CYS A 160 -2.98 7.56 -2.26
C CYS A 160 -1.82 7.82 -3.21
N GLY A 161 -0.92 6.84 -3.33
CA GLY A 161 0.06 6.78 -4.41
C GLY A 161 -0.57 6.10 -5.63
N LEU A 162 -0.37 6.67 -6.81
CA LEU A 162 -0.93 6.11 -8.05
C LEU A 162 0.18 5.80 -9.04
N ASP A 163 0.22 4.57 -9.53
CA ASP A 163 0.95 4.23 -10.74
C ASP A 163 0.08 4.63 -11.94
N ILE A 164 0.63 5.48 -12.78
CA ILE A 164 -0.02 5.96 -14.01
C ILE A 164 0.54 5.30 -15.27
N GLY A 165 1.36 4.25 -15.09
CA GLY A 165 1.91 3.47 -16.19
C GLY A 165 3.04 4.14 -16.97
N THR A 166 3.65 5.22 -16.45
CA THR A 166 4.79 5.87 -17.12
C THR A 166 6.01 4.97 -17.21
N ASN A 167 6.20 4.06 -16.26
CA ASN A 167 7.30 3.08 -16.25
C ASN A 167 7.29 2.18 -17.50
N TYR A 168 6.11 1.90 -18.06
CA TYR A 168 5.97 1.07 -19.25
C TYR A 168 6.26 1.83 -20.55
N THR A 169 6.57 3.13 -20.50
CA THR A 169 6.94 3.90 -21.69
C THR A 169 8.41 3.78 -22.05
N VAL A 170 9.24 3.36 -21.13
CA VAL A 170 10.70 3.28 -21.27
C VAL A 170 11.18 1.83 -21.38
N ASP A 171 12.39 1.66 -21.92
CA ASP A 171 13.07 0.36 -21.90
C ASP A 171 13.54 -0.01 -20.48
N GLU A 172 14.02 -1.26 -20.30
CA GLU A 172 14.50 -1.76 -19.00
C GLU A 172 15.61 -0.91 -18.36
N LYS A 173 16.34 -0.15 -19.16
CA LYS A 173 17.42 0.74 -18.68
C LYS A 173 16.95 2.16 -18.39
N GLU A 174 15.67 2.44 -18.65
CA GLU A 174 15.09 3.78 -18.54
C GLU A 174 15.81 4.86 -19.40
N GLU A 175 16.46 4.43 -20.47
CA GLU A 175 17.25 5.31 -21.36
C GLU A 175 16.45 5.79 -22.58
N LYS A 176 15.44 5.03 -23.00
CA LYS A 176 14.69 5.31 -24.24
C LYS A 176 13.20 5.14 -24.04
N ILE A 177 12.44 6.03 -24.67
CA ILE A 177 10.98 5.87 -24.78
C ILE A 177 10.71 4.88 -25.91
N ILE A 178 10.10 3.75 -25.59
CA ILE A 178 9.77 2.65 -26.51
C ILE A 178 8.28 2.49 -26.75
N ASN A 179 7.44 2.96 -25.81
CA ASN A 179 6.00 2.89 -25.91
C ASN A 179 5.35 4.26 -25.76
N SER A 180 4.18 4.43 -26.38
CA SER A 180 3.32 5.57 -26.15
C SER A 180 2.28 5.29 -25.07
N LEU A 181 1.82 6.32 -24.37
CA LEU A 181 0.65 6.24 -23.52
C LEU A 181 -0.64 6.39 -24.33
N PRO A 182 -1.73 5.73 -23.94
CA PRO A 182 -1.80 4.84 -22.77
C PRO A 182 -1.15 3.47 -23.05
N PHE A 183 -0.39 2.96 -22.09
CA PHE A 183 0.06 1.58 -22.12
C PHE A 183 -1.11 0.68 -21.68
N ASN A 184 -1.62 -0.14 -22.61
CA ASN A 184 -2.74 -1.03 -22.34
C ASN A 184 -2.59 -2.36 -23.08
N PRO A 185 -1.86 -3.31 -22.51
CA PRO A 185 -1.60 -4.63 -23.10
C PRO A 185 -2.86 -5.49 -23.26
N LEU A 186 -3.96 -5.13 -22.61
CA LEU A 186 -5.24 -5.85 -22.75
C LEU A 186 -5.88 -5.63 -24.14
N VAL A 187 -5.62 -4.49 -24.76
CA VAL A 187 -6.21 -4.13 -26.07
C VAL A 187 -5.16 -3.94 -27.16
N ASN A 188 -3.89 -3.84 -26.81
CA ASN A 188 -2.76 -3.67 -27.73
C ASN A 188 -1.86 -4.91 -27.71
N GLU A 189 -1.85 -5.65 -28.80
CA GLU A 189 -1.12 -6.92 -28.92
C GLU A 189 0.41 -6.71 -28.89
N GLU A 190 0.92 -5.62 -29.44
CA GLU A 190 2.37 -5.31 -29.41
C GLU A 190 2.85 -5.02 -27.99
N GLN A 191 2.05 -4.26 -27.23
CA GLN A 191 2.33 -3.99 -25.82
C GLN A 191 2.20 -5.26 -24.95
N ARG A 192 1.30 -6.18 -25.33
CA ARG A 192 1.15 -7.46 -24.64
C ARG A 192 2.40 -8.33 -24.76
N LYS A 193 3.01 -8.38 -25.93
CA LYS A 193 4.22 -9.18 -26.19
C LYS A 193 5.39 -8.73 -25.31
N GLN A 194 5.43 -7.47 -24.89
CA GLN A 194 6.49 -6.96 -24.01
C GLN A 194 6.37 -7.45 -22.55
N LEU A 195 5.22 -8.00 -22.16
CA LEU A 195 5.02 -8.56 -20.82
C LEU A 195 5.33 -10.08 -20.78
N GLU A 196 5.55 -10.71 -21.92
CA GLU A 196 5.77 -12.15 -22.03
C GLU A 196 7.27 -12.52 -22.14
N GLU A 197 8.15 -11.52 -22.24
CA GLU A 197 9.61 -11.66 -22.25
C GLU A 197 10.19 -11.47 -20.82
#